data_a5ce0061b71a7fd890c57eaeb4ccbe68
#
_entry.id   a5ce0061b71a7fd890c57eaeb4ccbe68
#
_cell.length_a   1.000
_cell.length_b   1.000
_cell.length_c   1.000
_cell.angle_alpha   90.00
_cell.angle_beta   90.00
_cell.angle_gamma   90.00
#
_symmetry.space_group_name_H-M   'P 1'
#
loop_
_entity.id
_entity.type
_entity.pdbx_description
1 polymer ?
#
loop_
_entity_poly.entity_id
_entity_poly.type
_entity_poly.pdbx_seq_one_letter_code
_entity_poly.pdbx_strand_id
1 'polypeptide(L)'
;VVDDVVHYCVANMPGAVPLTSSYALNNATLPFGLALASNGLSAIAVDAHLRNGLNVHKGRVTNEAVAEALNLEMNSAEDALKAA
;
A
#
# COMPACT_ATOMS: atom_id res chain seq x y z
N VAL A 1 -24.36 -17.62 7.95
CA VAL A 1 -24.14 -18.12 9.32
C VAL A 1 -23.26 -19.37 9.26
N VAL A 2 -22.17 -19.37 9.97
CA VAL A 2 -21.26 -20.50 10.11
C VAL A 2 -21.01 -20.74 11.60
N ASP A 3 -21.24 -21.98 12.06
CA ASP A 3 -21.08 -22.36 13.48
C ASP A 3 -21.86 -21.43 14.45
N ASP A 4 -23.10 -21.09 14.08
CA ASP A 4 -23.99 -20.17 14.79
C ASP A 4 -23.47 -18.72 14.91
N VAL A 5 -22.44 -18.37 14.14
CA VAL A 5 -21.91 -17.00 14.07
C VAL A 5 -22.36 -16.34 12.78
N VAL A 6 -22.89 -15.12 12.90
CA VAL A 6 -23.28 -14.31 11.75
C VAL A 6 -22.02 -13.69 11.14
N HIS A 7 -21.81 -13.94 9.85
CA HIS A 7 -20.66 -13.40 9.10
C HIS A 7 -21.15 -12.34 8.12
N TYR A 8 -20.45 -11.19 8.13
CA TYR A 8 -20.67 -10.10 7.20
C TYR A 8 -19.47 -10.03 6.24
N CYS A 9 -19.61 -10.68 5.08
CA CYS A 9 -18.52 -10.83 4.11
C CYS A 9 -18.67 -9.82 2.98
N VAL A 10 -18.32 -8.58 3.26
CA VAL A 10 -18.43 -7.47 2.30
C VAL A 10 -17.04 -6.92 2.00
N ALA A 11 -16.70 -6.84 0.72
CA ALA A 11 -15.38 -6.38 0.26
C ALA A 11 -15.13 -4.88 0.51
N ASN A 12 -16.19 -4.09 0.62
CA ASN A 12 -16.08 -2.65 0.81
C ASN A 12 -17.03 -2.16 1.91
N MET A 13 -16.78 -2.58 3.13
CA MET A 13 -17.51 -2.08 4.31
C MET A 13 -17.37 -0.56 4.46
N PRO A 14 -16.20 0.06 4.24
CA PRO A 14 -16.05 1.52 4.34
C PRO A 14 -17.00 2.31 3.45
N GLY A 15 -17.42 1.76 2.34
CA GLY A 15 -18.40 2.40 1.43
C GLY A 15 -19.79 2.58 2.04
N ALA A 16 -20.14 1.82 3.07
CA ALA A 16 -21.40 1.96 3.79
C ALA A 16 -21.40 3.14 4.79
N VAL A 17 -20.22 3.58 5.22
CA VAL A 17 -20.03 4.71 6.15
C VAL A 17 -18.92 5.64 5.64
N PRO A 18 -19.14 6.28 4.48
CA PRO A 18 -18.06 6.97 3.76
C PRO A 18 -17.45 8.14 4.53
N LEU A 19 -18.23 8.89 5.28
CA LEU A 19 -17.72 10.01 6.05
C LEU A 19 -16.72 9.55 7.12
N THR A 20 -17.14 8.60 7.96
CA THR A 20 -16.28 8.04 9.01
C THR A 20 -15.05 7.38 8.43
N SER A 21 -15.22 6.61 7.37
CA SER A 21 -14.14 5.88 6.71
C SER A 21 -13.09 6.81 6.10
N SER A 22 -13.53 7.91 5.47
CA SER A 22 -12.62 8.89 4.88
C SER A 22 -11.75 9.56 5.94
N TYR A 23 -12.33 9.97 7.06
CA TYR A 23 -11.56 10.56 8.16
C TYR A 23 -10.60 9.54 8.79
N ALA A 24 -11.07 8.31 9.02
CA ALA A 24 -10.24 7.26 9.60
C ALA A 24 -9.04 6.93 8.71
N LEU A 25 -9.26 6.76 7.41
CA LEU A 25 -8.21 6.48 6.45
C LEU A 25 -7.22 7.65 6.37
N ASN A 26 -7.73 8.87 6.29
CA ASN A 26 -6.88 10.06 6.23
C ASN A 26 -5.97 10.17 7.47
N ASN A 27 -6.51 9.92 8.67
CA ASN A 27 -5.72 9.92 9.90
C ASN A 27 -4.65 8.83 9.91
N ALA A 28 -4.99 7.64 9.41
CA ALA A 28 -4.05 6.52 9.36
C ALA A 28 -2.92 6.74 8.35
N THR A 29 -3.21 7.35 7.21
CA THR A 29 -2.24 7.55 6.12
C THR A 29 -1.44 8.84 6.23
N LEU A 30 -1.93 9.83 6.99
CA LEU A 30 -1.29 11.14 7.09
C LEU A 30 0.19 11.09 7.50
N PRO A 31 0.61 10.31 8.51
CA PRO A 31 2.03 10.24 8.87
C PRO A 31 2.92 9.79 7.72
N PHE A 32 2.45 8.84 6.92
CA PHE A 32 3.18 8.34 5.74
C PHE A 32 3.23 9.39 4.64
N GLY A 33 2.12 10.08 4.40
CA GLY A 33 2.06 11.18 3.43
C GLY A 33 3.01 12.31 3.80
N LEU A 34 3.06 12.69 5.07
CA LEU A 34 3.98 13.71 5.57
C LEU A 34 5.45 13.27 5.44
N ALA A 35 5.76 12.01 5.73
CA ALA A 35 7.10 11.47 5.56
C ALA A 35 7.56 11.54 4.11
N LEU A 36 6.71 11.16 3.17
CA LEU A 36 6.99 11.25 1.74
C LEU A 36 7.16 12.69 1.27
N ALA A 37 6.31 13.59 1.73
CA ALA A 37 6.38 15.01 1.37
C ALA A 37 7.66 15.67 1.89
N SER A 38 8.13 15.27 3.07
CA SER A 38 9.33 15.85 3.70
C SER A 38 10.62 15.25 3.18
N ASN A 39 10.65 13.95 2.92
CA ASN A 39 11.90 13.22 2.65
C ASN A 39 11.93 12.53 1.27
N GLY A 40 10.82 12.49 0.54
CA GLY A 40 10.74 11.83 -0.76
C GLY A 40 11.13 10.35 -0.69
N LEU A 41 11.98 9.91 -1.61
CA LEU A 41 12.43 8.51 -1.68
C LEU A 41 13.23 8.06 -0.45
N SER A 42 13.83 8.98 0.29
CA SER A 42 14.55 8.65 1.52
C SER A 42 13.63 8.05 2.58
N ALA A 43 12.37 8.48 2.65
CA ALA A 43 11.38 7.91 3.56
C ALA A 43 11.13 6.43 3.26
N ILE A 44 11.05 6.07 1.99
CA ILE A 44 10.85 4.68 1.55
C ILE A 44 12.08 3.83 1.88
N ALA A 45 13.27 4.37 1.72
CA ALA A 45 14.50 3.65 2.01
C ALA A 45 14.67 3.34 3.51
N VAL A 46 14.18 4.22 4.38
CA VAL A 46 14.32 4.10 5.84
C VAL A 46 13.21 3.26 6.46
N ASP A 47 11.98 3.39 6.00
CA ASP A 47 10.81 2.74 6.58
C ASP A 47 10.39 1.52 5.76
N ALA A 48 10.55 0.33 6.35
CA ALA A 48 10.20 -0.93 5.70
C ALA A 48 8.69 -1.04 5.40
N HIS A 49 7.85 -0.50 6.27
CA HIS A 49 6.40 -0.52 6.05
C HIS A 49 6.00 0.34 4.85
N LEU A 50 6.60 1.51 4.74
CA LEU A 50 6.38 2.41 3.61
C LEU A 50 6.95 1.79 2.31
N ARG A 51 8.11 1.14 2.40
CA ARG A 51 8.73 0.44 1.27
C ARG A 51 7.88 -0.72 0.75
N ASN A 52 7.16 -1.41 1.63
CA ASN A 52 6.24 -2.47 1.23
C ASN A 52 5.08 -1.96 0.36
N GLY A 53 4.77 -0.68 0.43
CA GLY A 53 3.77 -0.04 -0.42
C GLY A 53 4.29 0.40 -1.78
N LEU A 54 5.58 0.28 -2.04
CA LEU A 54 6.16 0.65 -3.34
C LEU A 54 5.78 -0.39 -4.40
N ASN A 55 5.00 0.02 -5.38
CA ASN A 55 4.53 -0.87 -6.44
C ASN A 55 5.34 -0.74 -7.73
N VAL A 56 5.68 0.49 -8.11
CA VAL A 56 6.45 0.78 -9.34
C VAL A 56 7.43 1.91 -9.06
N HIS A 57 8.65 1.76 -9.55
CA HIS A 57 9.66 2.83 -9.49
C HIS A 57 10.51 2.80 -10.77
N LYS A 58 10.52 3.92 -11.49
CA LYS A 58 11.28 4.09 -12.74
C LYS A 58 11.04 2.97 -13.76
N GLY A 59 9.78 2.58 -13.93
CA GLY A 59 9.38 1.53 -14.85
C GLY A 59 9.60 0.10 -14.37
N ARG A 60 10.07 -0.09 -13.14
CA ARG A 60 10.26 -1.41 -12.55
C ARG A 60 9.15 -1.72 -11.57
N VAL A 61 8.54 -2.89 -11.71
CA VAL A 61 7.49 -3.36 -10.79
C VAL A 61 8.16 -3.98 -9.57
N THR A 62 7.77 -3.53 -8.39
CA THR A 62 8.36 -3.95 -7.10
C THR A 62 7.37 -4.66 -6.19
N ASN A 63 6.14 -4.86 -6.65
CA ASN A 63 5.08 -5.56 -5.93
C ASN A 63 4.76 -6.88 -6.62
N GLU A 64 4.82 -7.98 -5.87
CA GLU A 64 4.62 -9.33 -6.40
C GLU A 64 3.23 -9.51 -7.01
N ALA A 65 2.19 -9.07 -6.31
CA ALA A 65 0.81 -9.22 -6.77
C ALA A 65 0.55 -8.45 -8.08
N VAL A 66 1.13 -7.26 -8.22
CA VAL A 66 1.02 -6.47 -9.45
C VAL A 66 1.78 -7.13 -10.58
N ALA A 67 2.99 -7.61 -10.33
CA ALA A 67 3.80 -8.30 -11.34
C ALA A 67 3.10 -9.56 -11.84
N GLU A 68 2.54 -10.35 -10.94
CA GLU A 68 1.80 -11.57 -11.28
C GLU A 68 0.54 -11.25 -12.09
N ALA A 69 -0.26 -10.30 -11.63
CA ALA A 69 -1.51 -9.93 -12.30
C ALA A 69 -1.31 -9.41 -13.72
N LEU A 70 -0.19 -8.71 -13.97
CA LEU A 70 0.14 -8.13 -15.28
C LEU A 70 1.13 -8.94 -16.09
N ASN A 71 1.58 -10.08 -15.56
CA ASN A 71 2.58 -10.95 -16.17
C ASN A 71 3.88 -10.19 -16.49
N LEU A 72 4.36 -9.43 -15.51
CA LEU A 72 5.59 -8.63 -15.62
C LEU A 72 6.67 -9.19 -14.70
N GLU A 73 7.93 -8.89 -15.05
CA GLU A 73 9.06 -9.23 -14.21
C GLU A 73 9.08 -8.38 -12.94
N MET A 74 9.30 -9.03 -11.79
CA MET A 74 9.39 -8.34 -10.50
C MET A 74 10.85 -8.02 -10.17
N ASN A 75 11.08 -6.82 -9.65
CA ASN A 75 12.34 -6.40 -9.05
C ASN A 75 12.12 -6.12 -7.57
N SER A 76 13.10 -6.37 -6.72
CA SER A 76 12.97 -6.02 -5.30
C SER A 76 12.93 -4.50 -5.13
N ALA A 77 12.23 -4.02 -4.10
CA ALA A 77 12.15 -2.59 -3.82
C ALA A 77 13.54 -2.00 -3.53
N GLU A 78 14.37 -2.75 -2.79
CA GLU A 78 15.73 -2.34 -2.49
C GLU A 78 16.57 -2.16 -3.76
N ASP A 79 16.50 -3.10 -4.69
CA ASP A 79 17.24 -3.04 -5.94
C ASP A 79 16.75 -1.91 -6.83
N ALA A 80 15.45 -1.68 -6.90
CA ALA A 80 14.87 -0.58 -7.68
C ALA A 80 15.29 0.78 -7.13
N LEU A 81 15.34 0.94 -5.81
CA LEU A 81 15.78 2.18 -5.17
C LEU A 81 17.28 2.43 -5.36
N LYS A 82 18.11 1.38 -5.33
CA LYS A 82 19.55 1.49 -5.56
C LYS A 82 19.89 1.87 -7.01
N ALA A 83 19.07 1.44 -7.96
CA ALA A 83 19.26 1.74 -9.36
C ALA A 83 18.81 3.16 -9.76
N ALA A 84 18.23 3.89 -8.82
CA ALA A 84 17.70 5.24 -9.08
C ALA A 84 18.79 6.32 -9.22
#